data_cc3e5b12f02a2346285c36dbf1a202dc
#
_entry.id   cc3e5b12f02a2346285c36dbf1a202dc
#
_cell.length_a   1.000
_cell.length_b   1.000
_cell.length_c   1.000
_cell.angle_alpha   90.00
_cell.angle_beta   90.00
_cell.angle_gamma   90.00
#
_symmetry.space_group_name_H-M   'P 1'
#
loop_
_entity.id
_entity.type
_entity.pdbx_description
1 polymer ?
#
loop_
_entity_poly.entity_id
_entity_poly.type
_entity_poly.pdbx_seq_one_letter_code
_entity_poly.pdbx_strand_id
1 'polypeptide(L)'
;NYFKKKLPKKSVMVGDLNIAPYEEDVWDHKKLLKIVSHTPEEIEALNDVKSSANWVDITRKDIPSGLLYSWWSYRARDWDTANKGRRLDHIWATEDIAEYGFGSHILRDVRGWDKPSDHAPVFASFDL
;
A
#
# COMPACT_ATOMS: atom_id res chain seq x y z
N ASN A 1 1.84 21.32 7.19
CA ASN A 1 2.39 20.06 6.68
C ASN A 1 3.89 20.20 6.43
N TYR A 2 4.68 19.29 7.00
CA TYR A 2 6.14 19.29 6.88
C TYR A 2 6.63 19.27 5.43
N PHE A 3 6.03 18.43 4.59
CA PHE A 3 6.45 18.26 3.19
C PHE A 3 6.09 19.45 2.30
N LYS A 4 5.11 20.27 2.66
CA LYS A 4 4.81 21.49 1.92
C LYS A 4 5.88 22.57 2.12
N LYS A 5 6.53 22.57 3.28
CA LYS A 5 7.58 23.54 3.61
C LYS A 5 8.96 23.08 3.13
N LYS A 6 9.18 21.77 3.08
CA LYS A 6 10.49 21.19 2.75
C LYS A 6 10.29 19.92 1.92
N LEU A 7 10.36 20.07 0.60
CA LEU A 7 10.19 18.93 -0.32
C LEU A 7 11.36 17.94 -0.14
N PRO A 8 11.07 16.67 0.15
CA PRO A 8 12.11 15.64 0.23
C PRO A 8 12.70 15.34 -1.14
N LYS A 9 13.96 14.93 -1.15
CA LYS A 9 14.68 14.49 -2.35
C LYS A 9 15.36 13.16 -2.09
N LYS A 10 15.46 12.32 -3.10
CA LYS A 10 16.14 11.01 -3.04
C LYS A 10 15.68 10.21 -1.83
N SER A 11 14.36 10.18 -1.62
CA SER A 11 13.77 9.61 -0.41
C SER A 11 12.77 8.52 -0.75
N VAL A 12 12.69 7.54 0.14
CA VAL A 12 11.68 6.48 0.11
C VAL A 12 10.94 6.52 1.44
N MET A 13 9.62 6.49 1.38
CA MET A 13 8.78 6.39 2.57
C MET A 13 8.07 5.05 2.54
N VAL A 14 8.24 4.25 3.59
CA VAL A 14 7.65 2.92 3.69
C VAL A 14 6.89 2.78 4.99
N GLY A 15 5.87 1.93 4.98
CA GLY A 15 5.18 1.59 6.20
C GLY A 15 3.74 1.19 6.02
N ASP A 16 3.15 0.80 7.13
CA ASP A 16 1.73 0.55 7.26
C ASP A 16 1.01 1.88 7.48
N LEU A 17 0.39 2.39 6.43
CA LEU A 17 -0.36 3.64 6.48
C LEU A 17 -1.83 3.43 6.86
N ASN A 18 -2.25 2.17 7.02
CA ASN A 18 -3.62 1.77 7.40
C ASN A 18 -4.72 2.30 6.48
N ILE A 19 -4.36 2.66 5.25
CA ILE A 19 -5.32 3.17 4.26
C ILE A 19 -5.08 2.48 2.92
N ALA A 20 -6.15 1.95 2.34
CA ALA A 20 -6.16 1.36 1.01
C ALA A 20 -6.78 2.39 0.03
N PRO A 21 -5.97 3.07 -0.82
CA PRO A 21 -6.45 4.24 -1.55
C PRO A 21 -7.26 3.95 -2.81
N TYR A 22 -7.11 2.77 -3.44
CA TYR A 22 -7.77 2.45 -4.71
C TYR A 22 -8.84 1.39 -4.54
N GLU A 23 -9.79 1.33 -5.49
CA GLU A 23 -10.85 0.32 -5.48
C GLU A 23 -10.30 -1.11 -5.46
N GLU A 24 -9.23 -1.36 -6.22
CA GLU A 24 -8.59 -2.68 -6.27
C GLU A 24 -7.73 -2.99 -5.05
N ASP A 25 -7.55 -2.05 -4.14
CA ASP A 25 -6.79 -2.23 -2.91
C ASP A 25 -7.59 -2.88 -1.78
N VAL A 26 -8.88 -3.13 -2.01
CA VAL A 26 -9.78 -3.78 -1.05
C VAL A 26 -10.61 -4.84 -1.74
N TRP A 27 -11.05 -5.84 -0.97
CA TRP A 27 -11.79 -6.97 -1.51
C TRP A 27 -13.25 -6.63 -1.92
N ASP A 28 -13.82 -5.55 -1.38
CA ASP A 28 -15.15 -5.06 -1.77
C ASP A 28 -15.23 -3.56 -1.53
N HIS A 29 -14.95 -2.80 -2.57
CA HIS A 29 -14.92 -1.34 -2.53
C HIS A 29 -16.21 -0.74 -1.96
N LYS A 30 -17.37 -1.19 -2.43
CA LYS A 30 -18.66 -0.62 -2.02
C LYS A 30 -18.96 -0.88 -0.55
N LYS A 31 -18.70 -2.10 -0.07
CA LYS A 31 -18.90 -2.45 1.33
C LYS A 31 -17.95 -1.73 2.27
N LEU A 32 -16.72 -1.48 1.81
CA LEU A 32 -15.68 -0.94 2.66
C LEU A 32 -15.61 0.59 2.68
N LEU A 33 -16.43 1.30 1.89
CA LEU A 33 -16.47 2.76 1.89
C LEU A 33 -16.84 3.38 3.24
N LYS A 34 -17.47 2.62 4.12
CA LYS A 34 -17.85 3.07 5.48
C LYS A 34 -16.99 2.45 6.57
N ILE A 35 -15.98 1.69 6.18
CA ILE A 35 -15.11 0.94 7.11
C ILE A 35 -13.76 1.64 7.19
N VAL A 36 -13.19 1.69 8.38
CA VAL A 36 -11.82 2.20 8.62
C VAL A 36 -10.85 1.61 7.62
N SER A 37 -9.95 2.42 7.11
CA SER A 37 -8.93 2.15 6.09
C SER A 37 -9.35 2.38 4.65
N HIS A 38 -10.63 2.57 4.37
CA HIS A 38 -11.11 2.81 3.00
C HIS A 38 -12.24 3.84 2.93
N THR A 39 -12.42 4.68 3.96
CA THR A 39 -13.40 5.76 3.90
C THR A 39 -12.93 6.84 2.93
N PRO A 40 -13.87 7.56 2.27
CA PRO A 40 -13.50 8.65 1.37
C PRO A 40 -12.62 9.70 2.03
N GLU A 41 -12.86 10.02 3.30
CA GLU A 41 -12.09 11.01 4.06
C GLU A 41 -10.64 10.55 4.25
N GLU A 42 -10.43 9.29 4.58
CA GLU A 42 -9.09 8.70 4.74
C GLU A 42 -8.34 8.68 3.41
N ILE A 43 -9.01 8.27 2.33
CA ILE A 43 -8.41 8.22 0.99
C ILE A 43 -8.01 9.62 0.54
N GLU A 44 -8.87 10.61 0.74
CA GLU A 44 -8.58 12.00 0.40
C GLU A 44 -7.38 12.52 1.18
N ALA A 45 -7.34 12.25 2.50
CA ALA A 45 -6.23 12.67 3.35
C ALA A 45 -4.91 12.04 2.92
N LEU A 46 -4.91 10.74 2.57
CA LEU A 46 -3.71 10.06 2.07
C LEU A 46 -3.24 10.65 0.74
N ASN A 47 -4.16 10.91 -0.18
CA ASN A 47 -3.84 11.50 -1.47
C ASN A 47 -3.29 12.93 -1.33
N ASP A 48 -3.79 13.70 -0.36
CA ASP A 48 -3.26 15.03 -0.06
C ASP A 48 -1.81 14.97 0.42
N VAL A 49 -1.49 14.03 1.31
CA VAL A 49 -0.11 13.82 1.77
C VAL A 49 0.77 13.40 0.60
N LYS A 50 0.32 12.46 -0.21
CA LYS A 50 1.05 11.97 -1.38
C LYS A 50 1.36 13.11 -2.36
N SER A 51 0.36 13.93 -2.66
CA SER A 51 0.51 15.06 -3.59
C SER A 51 1.38 16.18 -3.03
N SER A 52 1.43 16.35 -1.71
CA SER A 52 2.18 17.45 -1.07
C SER A 52 3.67 17.43 -1.36
N ALA A 53 4.23 16.27 -1.70
CA ALA A 53 5.64 16.10 -2.02
C ALA A 53 5.86 15.29 -3.31
N ASN A 54 4.82 15.15 -4.12
CA ASN A 54 4.85 14.40 -5.37
C ASN A 54 5.36 12.96 -5.19
N TRP A 55 4.95 12.32 -4.09
CA TRP A 55 5.29 10.93 -3.83
C TRP A 55 4.72 10.02 -4.92
N VAL A 56 5.50 9.04 -5.34
CA VAL A 56 5.10 8.02 -6.31
C VAL A 56 4.87 6.70 -5.58
N ASP A 57 3.69 6.12 -5.74
CA ASP A 57 3.36 4.79 -5.22
C ASP A 57 4.07 3.75 -6.09
N ILE A 58 5.17 3.21 -5.58
CA ILE A 58 6.07 2.34 -6.36
C ILE A 58 5.39 1.02 -6.72
N THR A 59 4.64 0.43 -5.81
CA THR A 59 3.98 -0.85 -6.08
C THR A 59 2.96 -0.69 -7.21
N ARG A 60 2.15 0.37 -7.20
CA ARG A 60 1.17 0.62 -8.27
C ARG A 60 1.80 1.15 -9.55
N LYS A 61 2.97 1.78 -9.47
CA LYS A 61 3.75 2.13 -10.67
C LYS A 61 4.19 0.87 -11.41
N ASP A 62 4.70 -0.13 -10.68
CA ASP A 62 5.15 -1.39 -11.26
C ASP A 62 3.98 -2.29 -11.66
N ILE A 63 2.92 -2.32 -10.85
CA ILE A 63 1.74 -3.17 -11.06
C ILE A 63 0.49 -2.28 -10.97
N PRO A 64 0.09 -1.63 -12.08
CA PRO A 64 -0.97 -0.61 -12.08
C PRO A 64 -2.36 -1.13 -11.71
N SER A 65 -2.61 -2.42 -11.87
CA SER A 65 -3.93 -3.00 -11.63
C SER A 65 -3.82 -4.39 -10.99
N GLY A 66 -4.93 -4.90 -10.47
CA GLY A 66 -5.01 -6.21 -9.88
C GLY A 66 -4.94 -6.18 -8.36
N LEU A 67 -5.09 -7.36 -7.77
CA LEU A 67 -5.15 -7.53 -6.31
C LEU A 67 -3.74 -7.63 -5.75
N LEU A 68 -3.39 -6.69 -4.87
CA LEU A 68 -2.06 -6.60 -4.24
C LEU A 68 -2.21 -6.42 -2.73
N TYR A 69 -3.01 -7.27 -2.10
CA TYR A 69 -3.26 -7.15 -0.67
C TYR A 69 -1.99 -7.43 0.14
N SER A 70 -1.80 -6.65 1.20
CA SER A 70 -0.70 -6.82 2.16
C SER A 70 -1.19 -7.19 3.56
N TRP A 71 -2.48 -7.22 3.77
CA TRP A 71 -3.09 -7.49 5.06
C TRP A 71 -4.37 -8.31 4.91
N TRP A 72 -4.55 -9.29 5.81
CA TRP A 72 -5.75 -10.12 5.92
C TRP A 72 -6.04 -10.32 7.39
N SER A 73 -7.26 -10.00 7.82
CA SER A 73 -7.65 -10.14 9.22
C SER A 73 -7.47 -11.58 9.73
N TYR A 74 -7.00 -11.71 10.97
CA TYR A 74 -6.96 -13.01 11.67
C TYR A 74 -8.36 -13.59 11.89
N ARG A 75 -9.40 -12.78 11.84
CA ARG A 75 -10.80 -13.22 12.02
C ARG A 75 -11.31 -14.04 10.84
N ALA A 76 -10.68 -13.96 9.69
CA ALA A 76 -11.03 -14.76 8.53
C ALA A 76 -10.50 -16.18 8.74
N ARG A 77 -11.38 -17.17 8.78
CA ARG A 77 -11.00 -18.58 8.98
C ARG A 77 -10.11 -19.10 7.87
N ASP A 78 -10.42 -18.74 6.66
CA ASP A 78 -9.68 -19.17 5.47
C ASP A 78 -9.24 -17.93 4.70
N TRP A 79 -8.21 -17.29 5.22
CA TRP A 79 -7.70 -16.04 4.64
C TRP A 79 -7.30 -16.21 3.18
N ASP A 80 -6.73 -17.36 2.83
CA ASP A 80 -6.20 -17.65 1.49
C ASP A 80 -7.34 -17.79 0.46
N THR A 81 -8.28 -18.68 0.72
CA THR A 81 -9.40 -18.94 -0.20
C THR A 81 -10.36 -17.77 -0.25
N ALA A 82 -10.73 -17.22 0.92
CA ALA A 82 -11.65 -16.08 0.99
C ALA A 82 -11.02 -14.81 0.39
N ASN A 83 -9.72 -14.64 0.59
CA ASN A 83 -8.92 -13.54 0.06
C ASN A 83 -9.53 -12.15 0.28
N LYS A 84 -10.11 -11.92 1.47
CA LYS A 84 -10.70 -10.63 1.85
C LYS A 84 -9.63 -9.72 2.43
N GLY A 85 -8.69 -9.33 1.59
CA GLY A 85 -7.53 -8.55 2.00
C GLY A 85 -7.68 -7.06 1.72
N ARG A 86 -6.65 -6.32 2.13
CA ARG A 86 -6.49 -4.88 1.87
C ARG A 86 -5.02 -4.57 1.64
N ARG A 87 -4.74 -3.60 0.80
CA ARG A 87 -3.37 -3.09 0.63
C ARG A 87 -3.17 -1.90 1.57
N LEU A 88 -2.53 -2.16 2.70
CA LEU A 88 -2.33 -1.16 3.76
C LEU A 88 -0.87 -0.72 3.89
N ASP A 89 0.06 -1.50 3.35
CA ASP A 89 1.50 -1.26 3.44
C ASP A 89 1.99 -0.72 2.11
N HIS A 90 2.68 0.40 2.16
CA HIS A 90 3.02 1.17 0.97
C HIS A 90 4.52 1.44 0.89
N ILE A 91 5.01 1.56 -0.34
CA ILE A 91 6.34 2.05 -0.66
C ILE A 91 6.17 3.22 -1.61
N TRP A 92 6.50 4.41 -1.13
CA TRP A 92 6.46 5.63 -1.92
C TRP A 92 7.88 6.14 -2.10
N ALA A 93 8.18 6.67 -3.28
CA ALA A 93 9.46 7.29 -3.57
C ALA A 93 9.26 8.69 -4.14
N THR A 94 10.26 9.55 -3.94
CA THR A 94 10.27 10.86 -4.59
C THR A 94 10.45 10.68 -6.10
N GLU A 95 9.95 11.64 -6.90
CA GLU A 95 9.98 11.54 -8.36
C GLU A 95 11.39 11.33 -8.92
N ASP A 96 12.38 11.94 -8.31
CA ASP A 96 13.77 11.88 -8.78
C ASP A 96 14.37 10.47 -8.76
N ILE A 97 13.88 9.57 -7.91
CA ILE A 97 14.36 8.20 -7.85
C ILE A 97 13.28 7.16 -8.22
N ALA A 98 12.04 7.57 -8.39
CA ALA A 98 10.94 6.63 -8.68
C ALA A 98 11.17 5.84 -9.97
N GLU A 99 11.78 6.44 -10.99
CA GLU A 99 12.07 5.78 -12.26
C GLU A 99 13.06 4.62 -12.12
N TYR A 100 13.87 4.61 -11.07
CA TYR A 100 14.84 3.55 -10.79
C TYR A 100 14.27 2.40 -9.99
N GLY A 101 13.00 2.50 -9.57
CA GLY A 101 12.32 1.43 -8.85
C GLY A 101 11.87 0.32 -9.80
N PHE A 102 11.99 -0.92 -9.35
CA PHE A 102 11.54 -2.09 -10.11
C PHE A 102 11.23 -3.26 -9.19
N GLY A 103 10.54 -4.27 -9.74
CA GLY A 103 10.32 -5.54 -9.08
C GLY A 103 9.48 -5.46 -7.81
N SER A 104 8.61 -4.45 -7.68
CA SER A 104 7.75 -4.37 -6.51
C SER A 104 6.77 -5.54 -6.50
N HIS A 105 6.64 -6.19 -5.34
CA HIS A 105 5.73 -7.31 -5.17
C HIS A 105 5.42 -7.53 -3.70
N ILE A 106 4.42 -8.37 -3.45
CA ILE A 106 4.00 -8.73 -2.10
C ILE A 106 4.22 -10.24 -1.93
N LEU A 107 4.94 -10.63 -0.88
CA LEU A 107 5.15 -12.03 -0.53
C LEU A 107 3.94 -12.58 0.22
N ARG A 108 2.86 -12.78 -0.51
CA ARG A 108 1.56 -13.19 0.00
C ARG A 108 1.64 -14.47 0.85
N ASP A 109 2.44 -15.44 0.43
CA ASP A 109 2.54 -16.75 1.08
C ASP A 109 3.04 -16.67 2.53
N VAL A 110 3.79 -15.63 2.87
CA VAL A 110 4.26 -15.40 4.25
C VAL A 110 3.10 -15.27 5.23
N ARG A 111 1.95 -14.75 4.78
CA ARG A 111 0.74 -14.66 5.59
C ARG A 111 0.28 -16.02 6.14
N GLY A 112 0.60 -17.10 5.43
CA GLY A 112 0.23 -18.46 5.80
C GLY A 112 1.32 -19.24 6.54
N TRP A 113 2.44 -18.62 6.90
CA TRP A 113 3.50 -19.28 7.66
C TRP A 113 3.06 -19.57 9.09
N ASP A 114 3.82 -20.41 9.81
CA ASP A 114 3.54 -20.70 11.21
C ASP A 114 3.62 -19.43 12.06
N LYS A 115 2.59 -19.18 12.89
CA LYS A 115 2.44 -17.96 13.68
C LYS A 115 2.70 -16.68 12.90
N PRO A 116 1.96 -16.46 11.79
CA PRO A 116 2.27 -15.34 10.90
C PRO A 116 1.81 -14.00 11.47
N SER A 117 2.38 -12.91 10.95
CA SER A 117 1.76 -11.60 11.04
C SER A 117 0.46 -11.58 10.21
N ASP A 118 -0.47 -10.69 10.52
CA ASP A 118 -1.62 -10.42 9.65
C ASP A 118 -1.24 -9.60 8.41
N HIS A 119 0.00 -9.12 8.33
CA HIS A 119 0.58 -8.48 7.16
C HIS A 119 1.52 -9.43 6.42
N ALA A 120 1.64 -9.21 5.11
CA ALA A 120 2.65 -9.84 4.28
C ALA A 120 3.72 -8.80 3.88
N PRO A 121 4.98 -9.21 3.70
CA PRO A 121 6.04 -8.28 3.28
C PRO A 121 5.78 -7.69 1.90
N VAL A 122 6.10 -6.41 1.76
CA VAL A 122 6.06 -5.69 0.48
C VAL A 122 7.48 -5.30 0.11
N PHE A 123 7.86 -5.55 -1.14
CA PHE A 123 9.21 -5.33 -1.64
C PHE A 123 9.24 -4.38 -2.81
N ALA A 124 10.34 -3.66 -2.92
CA ALA A 124 10.73 -2.96 -4.13
C ALA A 124 12.25 -2.88 -4.20
N SER A 125 12.79 -2.80 -5.39
CA SER A 125 14.21 -2.62 -5.63
C SER A 125 14.44 -1.31 -6.35
N PHE A 126 15.59 -0.68 -6.09
CA PHE A 126 15.99 0.56 -6.75
C PHE A 126 17.43 0.42 -7.26
N ASP A 127 17.64 0.73 -8.53
CA ASP A 127 18.95 0.74 -9.15
C ASP A 127 19.49 2.18 -9.15
N LEU A 128 20.13 2.56 -8.05
CA LEU A 128 20.59 3.94 -7.83
C LEU A 128 22.06 4.13 -8.24
#